data_266e7a6c1c46900173eda09055ecaf52
#
_entry.id   266e7a6c1c46900173eda09055ecaf52
#
_cell.length_a   1.000
_cell.length_b   1.000
_cell.length_c   1.000
_cell.angle_alpha   90.00
_cell.angle_beta   90.00
_cell.angle_gamma   90.00
#
_symmetry.space_group_name_H-M   'P 1'
#
loop_
_entity.id
_entity.type
_entity.pdbx_description
1 polymer ?
#
loop_
_entity_poly.entity_id
_entity_poly.type
_entity_poly.pdbx_seq_one_letter_code
_entity_poly.pdbx_strand_id
1 'polypeptide(L)'
;GGDIKVNTIDLESYPWTGYYYSSIPIEIEAIPEEGYRFIGWAQYPDSTSKIKVQISNNSMITALFEELAGGDTINLVINEINYNSSDQFDTGDWVEIYNNGNHVVDLDGWYFTDEDPEHRFTFPAYSSIEPGDYIVLAQDTMSFSDLFPDVQNLYGSFDFGLSGGGEEISLYDFSDRLIDRVEYDDTYPWPTEPDGNGPTLELIHPDSLNEYGTSWSFSEGNGTPGYLNSIFEELNLSDDENYPSTFSLHSAFPNPFNSHVKIVFSLADVSQANLAIVNILGETVRTFKNQYYTTGLNTIVWNGKNDFGHDLSTGIYFCRLKSENIDNSIKLL
;
A
#
# COMPACT_ATOMS: atom_id res chain seq x y z
N GLY A 1 -7.42 -9.42 19.02
CA GLY A 1 -7.71 -8.21 18.28
C GLY A 1 -6.62 -7.16 18.36
N GLY A 2 -5.73 -7.21 19.38
CA GLY A 2 -4.63 -6.25 19.48
C GLY A 2 -3.93 -6.29 20.82
N ASP A 3 -2.79 -5.62 20.88
CA ASP A 3 -1.94 -5.50 22.03
C ASP A 3 -2.08 -4.15 22.72
N ILE A 4 -1.60 -4.06 23.95
CA ILE A 4 -1.59 -2.82 24.72
C ILE A 4 -0.18 -2.58 25.25
N LYS A 5 0.27 -1.34 25.08
CA LYS A 5 1.51 -0.84 25.64
C LYS A 5 1.20 0.14 26.75
N VAL A 6 1.86 0.02 27.88
CA VAL A 6 1.72 0.94 29.01
C VAL A 6 3.04 1.61 29.29
N ASN A 7 3.16 2.91 28.97
CA ASN A 7 4.42 3.64 28.89
C ASN A 7 5.39 2.94 27.90
N THR A 8 6.42 2.26 28.42
CA THR A 8 7.41 1.52 27.63
C THR A 8 7.28 -0.01 27.77
N ILE A 9 6.18 -0.49 28.36
CA ILE A 9 5.98 -1.91 28.69
C ILE A 9 4.95 -2.48 27.74
N ASP A 10 5.34 -3.44 26.91
CA ASP A 10 4.44 -4.27 26.11
C ASP A 10 3.84 -5.35 27.02
N LEU A 11 2.51 -5.51 26.98
CA LEU A 11 1.81 -6.43 27.86
C LEU A 11 1.70 -7.80 27.21
N GLU A 12 2.21 -8.84 27.89
CA GLU A 12 2.24 -10.23 27.38
C GLU A 12 0.93 -11.01 27.61
N SER A 13 0.02 -10.51 28.44
CA SER A 13 -1.22 -11.24 28.75
C SER A 13 -2.32 -10.33 29.32
N TYR A 14 -3.57 -10.70 29.10
CA TYR A 14 -4.77 -9.94 29.54
C TYR A 14 -5.73 -10.81 30.36
N PRO A 15 -6.46 -10.26 31.38
CA PRO A 15 -6.30 -8.90 31.87
C PRO A 15 -4.99 -8.69 32.62
N TRP A 16 -4.36 -7.55 32.44
CA TRP A 16 -3.14 -7.16 33.13
C TRP A 16 -3.44 -6.19 34.27
N THR A 17 -2.64 -6.25 35.34
CA THR A 17 -2.80 -5.35 36.51
C THR A 17 -1.46 -4.72 36.88
N GLY A 18 -1.42 -3.39 36.89
CA GLY A 18 -0.28 -2.59 37.32
C GLY A 18 -0.63 -1.62 38.46
N TYR A 19 0.39 -1.17 39.18
CA TYR A 19 0.27 -0.20 40.26
C TYR A 19 1.02 1.07 39.90
N TYR A 20 0.33 2.20 39.89
CA TYR A 20 0.87 3.50 39.51
C TYR A 20 0.58 4.55 40.54
N TYR A 21 1.45 5.57 40.65
CA TYR A 21 1.21 6.72 41.51
C TYR A 21 0.12 7.60 40.92
N SER A 22 -0.89 7.95 41.72
CA SER A 22 -2.05 8.73 41.28
C SER A 22 -1.72 10.15 40.81
N SER A 23 -0.53 10.65 41.11
CA SER A 23 -0.06 11.97 40.68
C SER A 23 0.69 11.97 39.35
N ILE A 24 0.97 10.79 38.80
CA ILE A 24 1.76 10.64 37.57
C ILE A 24 0.85 10.10 36.48
N PRO A 25 0.64 10.84 35.38
CA PRO A 25 -0.09 10.32 34.25
C PRO A 25 0.67 9.13 33.63
N ILE A 26 -0.07 8.13 33.18
CA ILE A 26 0.46 7.01 32.40
C ILE A 26 -0.01 7.13 30.96
N GLU A 27 0.83 6.77 30.03
CA GLU A 27 0.50 6.65 28.63
C GLU A 27 0.08 5.21 28.34
N ILE A 28 -1.03 5.04 27.65
CA ILE A 28 -1.56 3.74 27.26
C ILE A 28 -1.83 3.80 25.77
N GLU A 29 -1.34 2.80 25.05
CA GLU A 29 -1.45 2.69 23.61
C GLU A 29 -2.06 1.34 23.24
N ALA A 30 -3.07 1.37 22.37
CA ALA A 30 -3.68 0.18 21.79
C ALA A 30 -3.09 -0.06 20.40
N ILE A 31 -2.60 -1.25 20.17
CA ILE A 31 -1.91 -1.67 18.94
C ILE A 31 -2.74 -2.79 18.31
N PRO A 32 -3.49 -2.53 17.21
CA PRO A 32 -4.24 -3.58 16.53
C PRO A 32 -3.33 -4.67 15.98
N GLU A 33 -3.74 -5.93 16.10
CA GLU A 33 -3.15 -7.04 15.34
C GLU A 33 -3.57 -6.98 13.88
N GLU A 34 -2.83 -7.66 13.02
CA GLU A 34 -3.21 -7.82 11.62
C GLU A 34 -4.64 -8.36 11.49
N GLY A 35 -5.45 -7.73 10.64
CA GLY A 35 -6.87 -8.07 10.47
C GLY A 35 -7.81 -7.45 11.51
N TYR A 36 -7.32 -6.55 12.38
CA TYR A 36 -8.14 -5.82 13.35
C TYR A 36 -7.91 -4.32 13.24
N ARG A 37 -8.93 -3.53 13.61
CA ARG A 37 -8.78 -2.08 13.82
C ARG A 37 -9.16 -1.70 15.24
N PHE A 38 -8.51 -0.66 15.74
CA PHE A 38 -8.91 -0.04 17.01
C PHE A 38 -10.18 0.79 16.77
N ILE A 39 -11.19 0.61 17.62
CA ILE A 39 -12.47 1.34 17.53
C ILE A 39 -12.74 2.23 18.76
N GLY A 40 -11.86 2.24 19.75
CA GLY A 40 -11.97 3.13 20.90
C GLY A 40 -11.60 2.47 22.23
N TRP A 41 -11.61 3.28 23.27
CA TRP A 41 -11.50 2.86 24.65
C TRP A 41 -12.88 2.86 25.30
N ALA A 42 -13.27 1.76 25.92
CA ALA A 42 -14.60 1.66 26.54
C ALA A 42 -14.89 2.78 27.56
N GLN A 43 -13.86 3.33 28.19
CA GLN A 43 -13.94 4.38 29.20
C GLN A 43 -13.66 5.78 28.64
N TYR A 44 -13.11 5.87 27.40
CA TYR A 44 -12.71 7.11 26.74
C TYR A 44 -13.12 7.03 25.25
N PRO A 45 -14.45 7.11 24.95
CA PRO A 45 -14.98 6.75 23.62
C PRO A 45 -14.53 7.65 22.46
N ASP A 46 -14.13 8.88 22.73
CA ASP A 46 -13.71 9.84 21.71
C ASP A 46 -12.17 10.02 21.67
N SER A 47 -11.44 9.03 22.16
CA SER A 47 -9.98 9.12 22.26
C SER A 47 -9.30 8.30 21.18
N THR A 48 -8.12 8.76 20.78
CA THR A 48 -7.20 8.07 19.87
C THR A 48 -6.69 6.75 20.46
N SER A 49 -6.02 5.95 19.66
CA SER A 49 -5.39 4.71 20.11
C SER A 49 -4.35 4.92 21.24
N LYS A 50 -3.80 6.13 21.35
CA LYS A 50 -2.85 6.52 22.40
C LYS A 50 -3.48 7.57 23.32
N ILE A 51 -3.57 7.26 24.61
CA ILE A 51 -4.15 8.14 25.63
C ILE A 51 -3.20 8.35 26.81
N LYS A 52 -3.28 9.53 27.42
CA LYS A 52 -2.64 9.83 28.71
C LYS A 52 -3.71 9.91 29.79
N VAL A 53 -3.65 9.00 30.75
CA VAL A 53 -4.62 8.91 31.82
C VAL A 53 -3.99 9.07 33.20
N GLN A 54 -4.69 9.74 34.10
CA GLN A 54 -4.30 9.85 35.50
C GLN A 54 -5.18 8.93 36.34
N ILE A 55 -4.58 7.90 36.92
CA ILE A 55 -5.27 6.91 37.71
C ILE A 55 -5.44 7.43 39.17
N SER A 56 -6.64 7.66 39.60
CA SER A 56 -6.91 8.13 40.97
C SER A 56 -7.43 7.05 41.93
N ASN A 57 -7.99 5.96 41.34
CA ASN A 57 -8.55 4.79 42.05
C ASN A 57 -8.31 3.54 41.22
N ASN A 58 -8.78 2.38 41.74
CA ASN A 58 -8.82 1.18 40.89
C ASN A 58 -9.69 1.43 39.68
N SER A 59 -9.07 1.41 38.52
CA SER A 59 -9.70 1.66 37.22
C SER A 59 -9.44 0.48 36.30
N MET A 60 -10.41 0.15 35.49
CA MET A 60 -10.26 -0.78 34.37
C MET A 60 -10.25 0.07 33.10
N ILE A 61 -9.29 -0.16 32.23
CA ILE A 61 -9.21 0.48 30.91
C ILE A 61 -9.23 -0.65 29.91
N THR A 62 -10.15 -0.58 28.95
CA THR A 62 -10.38 -1.63 27.96
C THR A 62 -10.28 -1.04 26.57
N ALA A 63 -9.33 -1.54 25.77
CA ALA A 63 -9.26 -1.26 24.35
C ALA A 63 -10.30 -2.11 23.62
N LEU A 64 -10.96 -1.51 22.66
CA LEU A 64 -11.93 -2.16 21.79
C LEU A 64 -11.33 -2.28 20.40
N PHE A 65 -11.31 -3.49 19.91
CA PHE A 65 -10.87 -3.80 18.55
C PHE A 65 -12.01 -4.45 17.80
N GLU A 66 -12.12 -4.16 16.52
CA GLU A 66 -13.04 -4.81 15.60
C GLU A 66 -12.25 -5.63 14.60
N GLU A 67 -12.69 -6.85 14.35
CA GLU A 67 -12.13 -7.67 13.28
C GLU A 67 -12.51 -7.02 11.94
N LEU A 68 -11.52 -6.75 11.11
CA LEU A 68 -11.74 -6.31 9.74
C LEU A 68 -12.43 -7.47 9.01
N ALA A 69 -13.61 -7.21 8.45
CA ALA A 69 -14.41 -8.25 7.78
C ALA A 69 -13.57 -8.94 6.71
N GLY A 70 -13.51 -10.25 6.74
CA GLY A 70 -12.52 -11.10 6.07
C GLY A 70 -12.15 -10.64 4.66
N GLY A 71 -10.91 -10.20 4.51
CA GLY A 71 -10.31 -9.69 3.28
C GLY A 71 -9.92 -8.21 3.32
N ASP A 72 -10.21 -7.47 4.38
CA ASP A 72 -9.87 -6.05 4.50
C ASP A 72 -8.42 -5.88 4.95
N THR A 73 -7.50 -5.99 4.03
CA THR A 73 -6.12 -5.55 4.23
C THR A 73 -6.05 -4.04 4.00
N ILE A 74 -5.27 -3.32 4.83
CA ILE A 74 -4.90 -1.94 4.53
C ILE A 74 -4.17 -1.98 3.20
N ASN A 75 -4.69 -1.27 2.23
CA ASN A 75 -4.13 -1.18 0.88
C ASN A 75 -3.99 0.30 0.49
N LEU A 76 -3.10 1.00 1.19
CA LEU A 76 -2.68 2.34 0.82
C LEU A 76 -1.42 2.24 -0.02
N VAL A 77 -1.40 2.97 -1.12
CA VAL A 77 -0.27 3.00 -2.04
C VAL A 77 0.18 4.43 -2.29
N ILE A 78 1.49 4.64 -2.35
CA ILE A 78 2.08 5.86 -2.89
C ILE A 78 1.79 5.85 -4.39
N ASN A 79 1.01 6.82 -4.85
CA ASN A 79 0.35 6.81 -6.15
C ASN A 79 0.93 7.81 -7.14
N GLU A 80 1.40 8.96 -6.64
CA GLU A 80 2.01 10.02 -7.46
C GLU A 80 3.11 10.72 -6.66
N ILE A 81 4.22 11.08 -7.33
CA ILE A 81 5.38 11.71 -6.70
C ILE A 81 5.83 12.89 -7.56
N ASN A 82 5.89 14.07 -6.98
CA ASN A 82 6.54 15.25 -7.54
C ASN A 82 7.77 15.59 -6.73
N TYR A 83 8.93 15.20 -7.21
CA TYR A 83 10.22 15.38 -6.53
C TYR A 83 11.07 16.52 -7.13
N ASN A 84 10.67 17.06 -8.27
CA ASN A 84 11.36 18.17 -8.94
C ASN A 84 10.42 18.93 -9.88
N SER A 85 9.75 19.94 -9.35
CA SER A 85 8.86 20.82 -10.12
C SER A 85 9.62 21.62 -11.20
N SER A 86 8.94 22.01 -12.26
CA SER A 86 9.52 22.94 -13.22
C SER A 86 9.52 24.39 -12.71
N ASP A 87 10.49 25.21 -13.15
CA ASP A 87 10.56 26.65 -12.83
C ASP A 87 9.27 27.44 -13.15
N GLN A 88 8.44 26.93 -14.05
CA GLN A 88 7.22 27.63 -14.52
C GLN A 88 5.97 27.18 -13.77
N PHE A 89 6.02 26.04 -13.11
CA PHE A 89 4.92 25.48 -12.34
C PHE A 89 5.52 24.81 -11.08
N ASP A 90 5.93 25.62 -10.13
CA ASP A 90 6.60 25.21 -8.92
C ASP A 90 5.61 25.06 -7.76
N THR A 91 5.26 23.84 -7.43
CA THR A 91 4.39 23.48 -6.31
C THR A 91 5.16 23.15 -5.03
N GLY A 92 6.50 23.14 -5.11
CA GLY A 92 7.32 22.39 -4.17
C GLY A 92 7.10 20.89 -4.34
N ASP A 93 7.79 20.10 -3.50
CA ASP A 93 7.69 18.64 -3.55
C ASP A 93 6.39 18.16 -2.89
N TRP A 94 5.83 17.08 -3.43
CA TRP A 94 4.64 16.47 -2.86
C TRP A 94 4.50 15.00 -3.25
N VAL A 95 3.77 14.27 -2.43
CA VAL A 95 3.46 12.86 -2.63
C VAL A 95 1.97 12.66 -2.47
N GLU A 96 1.38 11.83 -3.31
CA GLU A 96 0.00 11.39 -3.17
C GLU A 96 -0.09 9.95 -2.69
N ILE A 97 -1.01 9.72 -1.76
CA ILE A 97 -1.38 8.41 -1.24
C ILE A 97 -2.81 8.11 -1.67
N TYR A 98 -3.02 6.94 -2.24
CA TYR A 98 -4.32 6.43 -2.67
C TYR A 98 -4.79 5.28 -1.79
N ASN A 99 -6.06 5.30 -1.37
CA ASN A 99 -6.68 4.17 -0.69
C ASN A 99 -7.28 3.19 -1.70
N ASN A 100 -6.51 2.22 -2.12
CA ASN A 100 -6.92 1.14 -3.01
C ASN A 100 -7.66 0.01 -2.26
N GLY A 101 -7.98 0.20 -0.99
CA GLY A 101 -8.75 -0.70 -0.15
C GLY A 101 -10.26 -0.48 -0.26
N ASN A 102 -11.02 -1.20 0.54
CA ASN A 102 -12.48 -1.16 0.55
C ASN A 102 -13.06 -0.58 1.86
N HIS A 103 -12.23 -0.05 2.73
CA HIS A 103 -12.63 0.56 4.01
C HIS A 103 -11.84 1.82 4.32
N VAL A 104 -12.41 2.64 5.22
CA VAL A 104 -11.78 3.85 5.74
C VAL A 104 -10.53 3.46 6.53
N VAL A 105 -9.42 4.14 6.27
CA VAL A 105 -8.20 3.99 7.06
C VAL A 105 -8.01 5.21 7.93
N ASP A 106 -7.90 4.98 9.25
CA ASP A 106 -7.55 6.00 10.24
C ASP A 106 -6.03 6.20 10.20
N LEU A 107 -5.60 7.43 9.96
CA LEU A 107 -4.19 7.82 9.82
C LEU A 107 -3.64 8.53 11.08
N ASP A 108 -4.39 8.55 12.19
CA ASP A 108 -3.93 9.19 13.42
C ASP A 108 -2.58 8.63 13.88
N GLY A 109 -1.59 9.51 13.95
CA GLY A 109 -0.22 9.16 14.35
C GLY A 109 0.61 8.37 13.33
N TRP A 110 0.06 8.07 12.16
CA TRP A 110 0.85 7.56 11.03
C TRP A 110 1.87 8.60 10.57
N TYR A 111 2.88 8.17 9.84
CA TYR A 111 3.87 9.10 9.34
C TYR A 111 4.45 8.73 8.00
N PHE A 112 4.83 9.78 7.29
CA PHE A 112 5.60 9.76 6.06
C PHE A 112 7.04 10.20 6.33
N THR A 113 8.01 9.59 5.68
CA THR A 113 9.44 9.86 5.83
C THR A 113 10.19 9.53 4.54
N ASP A 114 11.36 10.13 4.37
CA ASP A 114 12.38 9.71 3.42
C ASP A 114 13.45 8.84 4.11
N GLU A 115 14.61 8.67 3.49
CA GLU A 115 15.72 7.88 4.05
C GLU A 115 16.44 8.54 5.25
N ASP A 116 16.20 9.84 5.53
CA ASP A 116 16.74 10.50 6.71
C ASP A 116 15.80 10.30 7.92
N PRO A 117 16.25 9.61 8.98
CA PRO A 117 15.39 9.32 10.13
C PRO A 117 14.92 10.57 10.90
N GLU A 118 15.49 11.75 10.63
CA GLU A 118 15.06 13.04 11.18
C GLU A 118 13.93 13.67 10.36
N HIS A 119 13.75 13.24 9.12
CA HIS A 119 12.70 13.68 8.23
C HIS A 119 11.40 12.88 8.48
N ARG A 120 10.46 13.50 9.17
CA ARG A 120 9.21 12.83 9.53
C ARG A 120 8.05 13.81 9.52
N PHE A 121 7.07 13.55 8.67
CA PHE A 121 5.76 14.17 8.76
C PHE A 121 4.78 13.22 9.45
N THR A 122 4.20 13.62 10.57
CA THR A 122 3.19 12.82 11.29
C THR A 122 1.80 13.36 10.99
N PHE A 123 0.89 12.48 10.56
CA PHE A 123 -0.50 12.86 10.34
C PHE A 123 -1.14 13.35 11.63
N PRO A 124 -1.89 14.47 11.59
CA PRO A 124 -2.59 14.97 12.76
C PRO A 124 -3.71 14.04 13.21
N ALA A 125 -4.14 14.22 14.46
CA ALA A 125 -5.28 13.49 15.01
C ALA A 125 -6.53 13.69 14.15
N TYR A 126 -7.32 12.62 14.01
CA TYR A 126 -8.54 12.56 13.19
C TYR A 126 -8.32 12.62 11.67
N SER A 127 -7.10 12.39 11.20
CA SER A 127 -6.85 12.17 9.78
C SER A 127 -7.37 10.81 9.35
N SER A 128 -8.02 10.75 8.21
CA SER A 128 -8.51 9.49 7.62
C SER A 128 -8.57 9.58 6.11
N ILE A 129 -8.58 8.43 5.45
CA ILE A 129 -8.74 8.32 4.01
C ILE A 129 -9.85 7.31 3.69
N GLU A 130 -10.88 7.76 2.95
CA GLU A 130 -11.99 6.92 2.50
C GLU A 130 -11.54 5.95 1.39
N PRO A 131 -12.26 4.83 1.16
CA PRO A 131 -12.00 3.95 0.03
C PRO A 131 -12.11 4.68 -1.30
N GLY A 132 -11.10 4.54 -2.15
CA GLY A 132 -11.05 5.19 -3.46
C GLY A 132 -10.67 6.67 -3.43
N ASP A 133 -10.38 7.23 -2.27
CA ASP A 133 -9.95 8.62 -2.12
C ASP A 133 -8.42 8.76 -2.14
N TYR A 134 -7.98 10.01 -2.29
CA TYR A 134 -6.60 10.44 -2.36
C TYR A 134 -6.26 11.40 -1.22
N ILE A 135 -5.03 11.36 -0.77
CA ILE A 135 -4.43 12.33 0.15
C ILE A 135 -3.14 12.84 -0.47
N VAL A 136 -2.97 14.16 -0.52
CA VAL A 136 -1.71 14.79 -0.92
C VAL A 136 -0.95 15.30 0.30
N LEU A 137 0.31 14.94 0.38
CA LEU A 137 1.28 15.49 1.33
C LEU A 137 2.18 16.46 0.58
N ALA A 138 2.15 17.76 0.92
CA ALA A 138 2.95 18.77 0.25
C ALA A 138 3.98 19.39 1.20
N GLN A 139 5.18 19.65 0.67
CA GLN A 139 6.24 20.40 1.35
C GLN A 139 5.79 21.84 1.62
N ASP A 140 5.16 22.49 0.64
CA ASP A 140 4.57 23.83 0.76
C ASP A 140 3.10 23.78 0.36
N THR A 141 2.22 23.66 1.34
CA THR A 141 0.77 23.62 1.12
C THR A 141 0.21 24.91 0.51
N MET A 142 0.86 26.06 0.69
CA MET A 142 0.42 27.31 0.09
C MET A 142 0.70 27.33 -1.40
N SER A 143 1.95 27.11 -1.81
CA SER A 143 2.34 27.05 -3.22
C SER A 143 1.56 25.95 -3.95
N PHE A 144 1.37 24.80 -3.32
CA PHE A 144 0.55 23.71 -3.86
C PHE A 144 -0.91 24.14 -4.09
N SER A 145 -1.57 24.72 -3.07
CA SER A 145 -2.99 25.13 -3.16
C SER A 145 -3.23 26.26 -4.15
N ASP A 146 -2.25 27.11 -4.38
CA ASP A 146 -2.35 28.20 -5.39
C ASP A 146 -2.43 27.62 -6.81
N LEU A 147 -1.81 26.47 -7.06
CA LEU A 147 -1.74 25.82 -8.37
C LEU A 147 -2.76 24.69 -8.53
N PHE A 148 -3.13 24.01 -7.42
CA PHE A 148 -4.14 22.96 -7.35
C PHE A 148 -5.25 23.28 -6.35
N PRO A 149 -6.07 24.32 -6.59
CA PRO A 149 -7.06 24.81 -5.62
C PRO A 149 -8.24 23.85 -5.37
N ASP A 150 -8.42 22.85 -6.23
CA ASP A 150 -9.53 21.89 -6.14
C ASP A 150 -9.19 20.68 -5.24
N VAL A 151 -7.93 20.48 -4.87
CA VAL A 151 -7.51 19.39 -3.99
C VAL A 151 -7.95 19.68 -2.55
N GLN A 152 -8.78 18.80 -1.98
CA GLN A 152 -9.38 19.00 -0.66
C GLN A 152 -8.62 18.29 0.45
N ASN A 153 -8.10 17.08 0.19
CA ASN A 153 -7.40 16.25 1.16
C ASN A 153 -5.89 16.56 1.13
N LEU A 154 -5.53 17.78 1.49
CA LEU A 154 -4.15 18.27 1.50
C LEU A 154 -3.61 18.33 2.93
N TYR A 155 -2.47 17.69 3.16
CA TYR A 155 -1.73 17.72 4.42
C TYR A 155 -0.31 18.29 4.22
N GLY A 156 0.28 18.76 5.26
CA GLY A 156 1.63 19.35 5.26
C GLY A 156 1.67 20.52 6.24
N SER A 157 2.61 21.44 6.18
CA SER A 157 3.80 21.35 5.32
C SER A 157 4.83 20.46 6.01
N PHE A 158 5.48 19.57 5.25
CA PHE A 158 6.64 18.89 5.80
C PHE A 158 7.91 19.74 5.56
N ASP A 159 8.93 19.61 6.41
CA ASP A 159 10.08 20.53 6.50
C ASP A 159 11.36 19.99 5.82
N PHE A 160 11.21 19.00 4.95
CA PHE A 160 12.27 18.42 4.13
C PHE A 160 11.89 18.45 2.65
N GLY A 161 12.84 18.24 1.76
CA GLY A 161 12.62 18.15 0.33
C GLY A 161 12.82 16.72 -0.14
N LEU A 162 12.26 16.39 -1.28
CA LEU A 162 12.51 15.13 -1.97
C LEU A 162 13.74 15.26 -2.88
N SER A 163 14.54 14.19 -2.97
CA SER A 163 15.76 14.21 -3.77
C SER A 163 15.47 14.18 -5.26
N GLY A 164 15.98 15.18 -6.01
CA GLY A 164 15.89 15.19 -7.48
C GLY A 164 16.66 14.05 -8.16
N GLY A 165 17.55 13.36 -7.45
CA GLY A 165 18.33 12.24 -7.99
C GLY A 165 17.82 10.86 -7.54
N GLY A 166 16.66 10.79 -6.91
CA GLY A 166 16.10 9.56 -6.36
C GLY A 166 16.39 9.36 -4.88
N GLU A 167 15.48 8.73 -4.18
CA GLU A 167 15.56 8.31 -2.77
C GLU A 167 14.46 7.33 -2.40
N GLU A 168 14.54 6.76 -1.20
CA GLU A 168 13.46 5.97 -0.62
C GLU A 168 12.48 6.88 0.14
N ILE A 169 11.18 6.76 -0.16
CA ILE A 169 10.09 7.36 0.61
C ILE A 169 9.19 6.26 1.16
N SER A 170 8.70 6.45 2.37
CA SER A 170 8.00 5.40 3.11
C SER A 170 6.82 5.93 3.91
N LEU A 171 5.75 5.15 3.96
CA LEU A 171 4.57 5.36 4.80
C LEU A 171 4.54 4.29 5.90
N TYR A 172 4.45 4.73 7.14
CA TYR A 172 4.36 3.87 8.31
C TYR A 172 3.08 4.13 9.10
N ASP A 173 2.54 3.10 9.72
CA ASP A 173 1.48 3.27 10.70
C ASP A 173 2.03 3.74 12.06
N PHE A 174 1.13 4.04 13.00
CA PHE A 174 1.49 4.52 14.34
C PHE A 174 2.31 3.50 15.17
N SER A 175 2.34 2.23 14.78
CA SER A 175 3.12 1.16 15.42
C SER A 175 4.49 0.91 14.76
N ASP A 176 4.95 1.80 13.90
CA ASP A 176 6.16 1.69 13.10
C ASP A 176 6.13 0.51 12.10
N ARG A 177 4.95 0.02 11.71
CA ARG A 177 4.80 -0.97 10.65
C ARG A 177 4.86 -0.27 9.30
N LEU A 178 5.74 -0.73 8.42
CA LEU A 178 5.80 -0.28 7.03
C LEU A 178 4.50 -0.66 6.30
N ILE A 179 3.84 0.32 5.72
CA ILE A 179 2.61 0.16 4.94
C ILE A 179 2.91 0.15 3.46
N ASP A 180 3.67 1.14 2.99
CA ASP A 180 4.11 1.23 1.60
C ASP A 180 5.46 1.95 1.49
N ARG A 181 6.20 1.67 0.42
CA ARG A 181 7.53 2.20 0.19
C ARG A 181 7.86 2.24 -1.29
N VAL A 182 8.48 3.33 -1.70
CA VAL A 182 8.99 3.52 -3.07
C VAL A 182 10.42 4.03 -2.99
N GLU A 183 11.35 3.34 -3.65
CA GLU A 183 12.71 3.82 -3.90
C GLU A 183 12.76 4.29 -5.36
N TYR A 184 12.42 5.57 -5.59
CA TYR A 184 12.40 6.13 -6.93
C TYR A 184 13.79 6.64 -7.36
N ASP A 185 13.96 6.80 -8.68
CA ASP A 185 15.22 7.24 -9.30
C ASP A 185 14.91 8.15 -10.50
N ASP A 186 15.82 9.02 -10.88
CA ASP A 186 15.77 9.88 -12.07
C ASP A 186 16.33 9.22 -13.32
N THR A 187 16.76 7.94 -13.24
CA THR A 187 17.39 7.19 -14.32
C THR A 187 16.62 5.92 -14.68
N TYR A 188 16.77 5.46 -15.94
CA TYR A 188 16.15 4.22 -16.39
C TYR A 188 16.43 3.04 -15.42
N PRO A 189 15.42 2.23 -15.01
CA PRO A 189 14.11 2.05 -15.65
C PRO A 189 13.00 3.01 -15.21
N TRP A 190 13.30 4.02 -14.40
CA TRP A 190 12.36 5.06 -14.02
C TRP A 190 12.14 6.06 -15.15
N PRO A 191 10.95 6.67 -15.26
CA PRO A 191 10.72 7.80 -16.16
C PRO A 191 11.64 8.98 -15.83
N THR A 192 12.24 9.60 -16.83
CA THR A 192 13.17 10.72 -16.67
C THR A 192 12.51 12.09 -16.90
N GLU A 193 11.30 12.10 -17.40
CA GLU A 193 10.52 13.29 -17.71
C GLU A 193 10.15 14.11 -16.46
N PRO A 194 9.90 13.51 -15.28
CA PRO A 194 9.58 14.25 -14.04
C PRO A 194 10.71 15.11 -13.49
N ASP A 195 11.95 14.91 -13.93
CA ASP A 195 13.09 15.66 -13.42
C ASP A 195 13.13 17.10 -13.96
N GLY A 196 12.40 18.00 -13.27
CA GLY A 196 12.38 19.45 -13.55
C GLY A 196 11.65 19.89 -14.83
N ASN A 197 10.95 18.98 -15.52
CA ASN A 197 10.28 19.31 -16.78
C ASN A 197 8.77 19.53 -16.65
N GLY A 198 8.20 19.35 -15.46
CA GLY A 198 6.80 19.60 -15.15
C GLY A 198 5.96 18.37 -14.86
N PRO A 199 6.07 17.27 -15.61
CA PRO A 199 5.40 16.01 -15.24
C PRO A 199 5.82 15.50 -13.88
N THR A 200 4.96 14.67 -13.28
CA THR A 200 5.18 13.92 -12.05
C THR A 200 5.39 12.43 -12.35
N LEU A 201 5.90 11.67 -11.39
CA LEU A 201 5.84 10.21 -11.45
C LEU A 201 4.43 9.76 -11.07
N GLU A 202 3.75 9.06 -11.95
CA GLU A 202 2.45 8.43 -11.70
C GLU A 202 2.55 6.91 -11.72
N LEU A 203 1.97 6.25 -10.73
CA LEU A 203 1.82 4.81 -10.71
C LEU A 203 0.79 4.40 -11.78
N ILE A 204 1.17 3.53 -12.71
CA ILE A 204 0.32 3.13 -13.84
C ILE A 204 -0.98 2.46 -13.37
N HIS A 205 -0.90 1.65 -12.32
CA HIS A 205 -2.05 1.00 -11.73
C HIS A 205 -1.81 0.75 -10.23
N PRO A 206 -2.77 1.04 -9.33
CA PRO A 206 -2.57 0.94 -7.89
C PRO A 206 -2.33 -0.49 -7.37
N ASP A 207 -2.68 -1.51 -8.17
CA ASP A 207 -2.34 -2.91 -7.87
C ASP A 207 -0.95 -3.31 -8.37
N SER A 208 -0.19 -2.42 -8.98
CA SER A 208 1.18 -2.71 -9.42
C SER A 208 2.13 -2.77 -8.21
N LEU A 209 3.23 -3.53 -8.36
CA LEU A 209 4.34 -3.46 -7.40
C LEU A 209 5.09 -2.14 -7.66
N ASN A 210 4.87 -1.16 -6.80
CA ASN A 210 5.39 0.20 -6.97
C ASN A 210 6.89 0.35 -6.67
N GLU A 211 7.54 -0.71 -6.20
CA GLU A 211 9.01 -0.77 -6.01
C GLU A 211 9.80 -0.83 -7.34
N TYR A 212 9.13 -0.98 -8.49
CA TYR A 212 9.79 -1.07 -9.81
C TYR A 212 9.50 0.15 -10.67
N GLY A 213 10.53 0.80 -11.20
CA GLY A 213 10.39 1.95 -12.11
C GLY A 213 9.52 1.69 -13.33
N THR A 214 9.42 0.42 -13.77
CA THR A 214 8.54 0.01 -14.87
C THR A 214 7.05 -0.04 -14.50
N SER A 215 6.70 0.11 -13.22
CA SER A 215 5.31 0.29 -12.77
C SER A 215 4.88 1.75 -12.79
N TRP A 216 5.80 2.64 -13.10
CA TRP A 216 5.60 4.08 -13.13
C TRP A 216 5.72 4.63 -14.54
N SER A 217 5.01 5.73 -14.78
CA SER A 217 5.17 6.57 -15.97
C SER A 217 5.16 8.04 -15.54
N PHE A 218 5.22 8.93 -16.51
CA PHE A 218 5.12 10.36 -16.24
C PHE A 218 3.72 10.88 -16.58
N SER A 219 3.25 11.85 -15.81
CA SER A 219 1.92 12.42 -15.96
C SER A 219 1.74 13.18 -17.28
N GLU A 220 0.50 13.30 -17.72
CA GLU A 220 0.12 14.34 -18.69
C GLU A 220 0.05 15.71 -17.96
N GLY A 221 0.87 16.65 -18.39
CA GLY A 221 0.93 17.99 -17.77
C GLY A 221 1.75 18.00 -16.47
N ASN A 222 1.23 18.65 -15.43
CA ASN A 222 1.94 18.88 -14.18
C ASN A 222 1.42 17.99 -13.02
N GLY A 223 0.89 16.83 -13.35
CA GLY A 223 0.32 15.89 -12.36
C GLY A 223 -1.21 15.93 -12.28
N THR A 224 -1.76 14.97 -11.55
CA THR A 224 -3.20 14.79 -11.36
C THR A 224 -3.60 14.65 -9.88
N PRO A 225 -3.03 15.45 -8.95
CA PRO A 225 -3.25 15.28 -7.53
C PRO A 225 -4.74 15.37 -7.15
N GLY A 226 -5.20 14.40 -6.38
CA GLY A 226 -6.61 14.25 -5.96
C GLY A 226 -7.51 13.59 -6.98
N TYR A 227 -6.96 13.10 -8.08
CA TYR A 227 -7.70 12.47 -9.16
C TYR A 227 -7.02 11.19 -9.64
N LEU A 228 -7.71 10.46 -10.51
CA LEU A 228 -7.15 9.31 -11.20
C LEU A 228 -5.93 9.73 -12.03
N ASN A 229 -4.82 9.00 -11.92
CA ASN A 229 -3.60 9.24 -12.67
C ASN A 229 -3.87 9.35 -14.18
N SER A 230 -3.24 10.32 -14.84
CA SER A 230 -3.46 10.60 -16.27
C SER A 230 -3.08 9.43 -17.17
N ILE A 231 -2.15 8.62 -16.70
CA ILE A 231 -1.61 7.45 -17.40
C ILE A 231 -2.25 6.14 -16.92
N PHE A 232 -3.31 6.25 -16.11
CA PHE A 232 -4.02 5.06 -15.65
C PHE A 232 -4.45 4.23 -16.85
N GLU A 233 -3.82 3.11 -17.03
CA GLU A 233 -4.29 2.10 -17.95
C GLU A 233 -5.29 1.23 -17.18
N GLU A 234 -6.59 1.42 -17.44
CA GLU A 234 -7.51 0.32 -17.17
C GLU A 234 -6.85 -0.91 -17.80
N LEU A 235 -6.59 -1.92 -16.99
CA LEU A 235 -6.21 -3.22 -17.54
C LEU A 235 -7.31 -3.54 -18.55
N ASN A 236 -7.09 -3.23 -19.82
CA ASN A 236 -8.10 -3.18 -20.88
C ASN A 236 -8.89 -4.48 -20.92
N LEU A 237 -9.93 -4.52 -20.11
CA LEU A 237 -11.11 -5.29 -20.41
C LEU A 237 -11.83 -4.46 -21.45
N SER A 238 -11.65 -4.79 -22.73
CA SER A 238 -12.40 -4.19 -23.83
C SER A 238 -13.85 -3.96 -23.36
N ASP A 239 -14.39 -2.73 -23.64
CA ASP A 239 -15.78 -2.30 -23.41
C ASP A 239 -16.83 -3.14 -24.17
N ASP A 240 -16.69 -4.43 -24.14
CA ASP A 240 -17.79 -5.34 -24.42
C ASP A 240 -18.37 -5.73 -23.06
N GLU A 241 -19.65 -5.45 -22.85
CA GLU A 241 -20.48 -5.91 -21.74
C GLU A 241 -20.54 -7.46 -21.62
N ASN A 242 -19.44 -8.12 -21.88
CA ASN A 242 -19.26 -9.55 -21.69
C ASN A 242 -18.23 -9.74 -20.58
N TYR A 243 -18.69 -10.24 -19.43
CA TYR A 243 -17.82 -10.98 -18.52
C TYR A 243 -16.87 -11.86 -19.35
N PRO A 244 -15.56 -11.94 -19.03
CA PRO A 244 -14.64 -12.75 -19.80
C PRO A 244 -15.24 -14.13 -19.98
N SER A 245 -15.67 -14.43 -21.20
CA SER A 245 -16.30 -15.72 -21.54
C SER A 245 -15.28 -16.86 -21.58
N THR A 246 -14.03 -16.56 -21.28
CA THR A 246 -12.92 -17.51 -21.36
C THR A 246 -11.92 -17.32 -20.22
N PHE A 247 -11.39 -18.43 -19.75
CA PHE A 247 -10.22 -18.46 -18.88
C PHE A 247 -8.99 -18.00 -19.67
N SER A 248 -8.26 -17.01 -19.21
CA SER A 248 -7.08 -16.49 -19.89
C SER A 248 -5.99 -16.08 -18.92
N LEU A 249 -4.73 -16.32 -19.30
CA LEU A 249 -3.56 -15.69 -18.67
C LEU A 249 -3.26 -14.42 -19.46
N HIS A 250 -3.22 -13.28 -18.78
CA HIS A 250 -3.04 -11.98 -19.43
C HIS A 250 -1.59 -11.53 -19.41
N SER A 251 -1.00 -11.38 -18.23
CA SER A 251 0.35 -10.85 -18.09
C SER A 251 1.09 -11.49 -16.92
N ALA A 252 2.41 -11.39 -16.96
CA ALA A 252 3.30 -11.67 -15.84
C ALA A 252 4.30 -10.52 -15.76
N PHE A 253 4.30 -9.80 -14.65
CA PHE A 253 5.11 -8.59 -14.49
C PHE A 253 5.66 -8.45 -13.06
N PRO A 254 6.91 -7.97 -12.90
CA PRO A 254 7.90 -7.78 -13.95
C PRO A 254 8.31 -9.11 -14.62
N ASN A 255 8.68 -9.04 -15.90
CA ASN A 255 9.18 -10.22 -16.60
C ASN A 255 10.20 -9.79 -17.68
N PRO A 256 11.52 -9.89 -17.45
CA PRO A 256 12.18 -10.70 -16.40
C PRO A 256 11.93 -10.23 -14.97
N PHE A 257 11.84 -11.17 -14.02
CA PHE A 257 11.66 -10.88 -12.60
C PHE A 257 12.91 -11.18 -11.77
N ASN A 258 13.11 -10.44 -10.69
CA ASN A 258 14.24 -10.65 -9.80
C ASN A 258 13.85 -11.42 -8.52
N SER A 259 12.86 -10.96 -7.78
CA SER A 259 12.43 -11.61 -6.53
C SER A 259 10.99 -12.11 -6.57
N HIS A 260 10.12 -11.36 -7.27
CA HIS A 260 8.69 -11.66 -7.38
C HIS A 260 8.19 -11.39 -8.79
N VAL A 261 7.15 -12.09 -9.19
CA VAL A 261 6.39 -11.82 -10.41
C VAL A 261 4.90 -11.88 -10.10
N LYS A 262 4.17 -10.82 -10.45
CA LYS A 262 2.72 -10.77 -10.41
C LYS A 262 2.17 -11.39 -11.69
N ILE A 263 1.21 -12.29 -11.58
CA ILE A 263 0.60 -12.98 -12.72
C ILE A 263 -0.89 -12.68 -12.70
N VAL A 264 -1.37 -12.07 -13.78
CA VAL A 264 -2.78 -11.68 -13.94
C VAL A 264 -3.48 -12.67 -14.88
N PHE A 265 -4.65 -13.13 -14.47
CA PHE A 265 -5.48 -14.04 -15.24
C PHE A 265 -6.97 -13.77 -15.03
N SER A 266 -7.80 -14.14 -15.98
CA SER A 266 -9.26 -14.02 -15.88
C SER A 266 -9.93 -15.38 -15.81
N LEU A 267 -11.05 -15.43 -15.08
CA LEU A 267 -11.93 -16.57 -14.99
C LEU A 267 -13.35 -16.18 -15.43
N ALA A 268 -13.92 -16.97 -16.31
CA ALA A 268 -15.29 -16.78 -16.77
C ALA A 268 -16.34 -17.22 -15.74
N ASP A 269 -15.96 -18.01 -14.75
CA ASP A 269 -16.83 -18.66 -13.78
C ASP A 269 -16.05 -18.90 -12.47
N VAL A 270 -16.75 -18.90 -11.33
CA VAL A 270 -16.20 -19.28 -10.02
C VAL A 270 -15.87 -20.78 -10.03
N SER A 271 -14.73 -21.13 -10.59
CA SER A 271 -14.28 -22.51 -10.67
C SER A 271 -12.90 -22.66 -10.01
N GLN A 272 -12.59 -23.89 -9.62
CA GLN A 272 -11.25 -24.21 -9.15
C GLN A 272 -10.27 -24.14 -10.34
N ALA A 273 -9.60 -23.02 -10.51
CA ALA A 273 -8.49 -22.91 -11.45
C ALA A 273 -7.24 -23.54 -10.83
N ASN A 274 -6.59 -24.43 -11.56
CA ASN A 274 -5.28 -24.99 -11.17
C ASN A 274 -4.19 -24.14 -11.79
N LEU A 275 -3.59 -23.28 -10.98
CA LEU A 275 -2.41 -22.52 -11.35
C LEU A 275 -1.15 -23.22 -10.82
N ALA A 276 -0.17 -23.37 -11.68
CA ALA A 276 1.12 -23.98 -11.33
C ALA A 276 2.26 -23.30 -12.09
N ILE A 277 3.42 -23.21 -11.45
CA ILE A 277 4.67 -22.88 -12.13
C ILE A 277 5.36 -24.17 -12.50
N VAL A 278 5.80 -24.26 -13.75
CA VAL A 278 6.55 -25.41 -14.27
C VAL A 278 7.89 -24.96 -14.82
N ASN A 279 8.89 -25.83 -14.74
CA ASN A 279 10.19 -25.62 -15.37
C ASN A 279 10.16 -25.97 -16.87
N ILE A 280 11.29 -25.81 -17.56
CA ILE A 280 11.42 -26.11 -19.00
C ILE A 280 11.20 -27.59 -19.36
N LEU A 281 11.26 -28.51 -18.36
CA LEU A 281 10.98 -29.92 -18.55
C LEU A 281 9.49 -30.24 -18.34
N GLY A 282 8.67 -29.24 -17.98
CA GLY A 282 7.26 -29.42 -17.66
C GLY A 282 6.99 -29.95 -16.24
N GLU A 283 8.02 -30.02 -15.38
CA GLU A 283 7.87 -30.43 -13.99
C GLU A 283 7.32 -29.28 -13.17
N THR A 284 6.27 -29.55 -12.39
CA THR A 284 5.68 -28.56 -11.48
C THR A 284 6.63 -28.25 -10.34
N VAL A 285 7.00 -26.99 -10.18
CA VAL A 285 7.87 -26.50 -9.11
C VAL A 285 7.09 -25.77 -8.01
N ARG A 286 5.96 -25.12 -8.38
CA ARG A 286 5.07 -24.43 -7.45
C ARG A 286 3.61 -24.65 -7.85
N THR A 287 2.73 -24.90 -6.87
CA THR A 287 1.29 -25.04 -7.09
C THR A 287 0.54 -24.07 -6.19
N PHE A 288 -0.37 -23.28 -6.77
CA PHE A 288 -1.26 -22.40 -6.04
C PHE A 288 -2.57 -23.17 -5.75
N LYS A 289 -2.59 -23.89 -4.63
CA LYS A 289 -3.72 -24.75 -4.23
C LYS A 289 -4.69 -23.99 -3.34
N ASN A 290 -5.98 -24.32 -3.50
CA ASN A 290 -7.06 -23.93 -2.60
C ASN A 290 -7.34 -22.43 -2.47
N GLN A 291 -7.02 -21.61 -3.45
CA GLN A 291 -7.53 -20.25 -3.53
C GLN A 291 -8.86 -20.27 -4.27
N TYR A 292 -9.89 -19.68 -3.68
CA TYR A 292 -11.13 -19.39 -4.38
C TYR A 292 -10.92 -18.10 -5.15
N TYR A 293 -10.90 -18.22 -6.46
CA TYR A 293 -10.82 -17.07 -7.35
C TYR A 293 -12.24 -16.62 -7.71
N THR A 294 -12.41 -15.31 -7.90
CA THR A 294 -13.68 -14.74 -8.34
C THR A 294 -13.81 -14.75 -9.84
N THR A 295 -15.04 -14.64 -10.36
CA THR A 295 -15.26 -14.34 -11.77
C THR A 295 -14.64 -12.99 -12.12
N GLY A 296 -13.99 -12.89 -13.28
CA GLY A 296 -13.27 -11.71 -13.68
C GLY A 296 -11.75 -11.85 -13.49
N LEU A 297 -11.08 -10.73 -13.30
CA LEU A 297 -9.62 -10.67 -13.11
C LEU A 297 -9.23 -11.15 -11.72
N ASN A 298 -8.15 -11.91 -11.71
CA ASN A 298 -7.50 -12.43 -10.51
C ASN A 298 -5.99 -12.25 -10.63
N THR A 299 -5.34 -12.16 -9.48
CA THR A 299 -3.89 -11.98 -9.41
C THR A 299 -3.27 -12.99 -8.44
N ILE A 300 -2.08 -13.47 -8.78
CA ILE A 300 -1.20 -14.20 -7.86
C ILE A 300 0.21 -13.64 -7.95
N VAL A 301 0.94 -13.74 -6.84
CA VAL A 301 2.36 -13.38 -6.79
C VAL A 301 3.20 -14.63 -6.58
N TRP A 302 4.23 -14.81 -7.39
CA TRP A 302 5.21 -15.87 -7.21
C TRP A 302 6.59 -15.29 -6.88
N ASN A 303 7.16 -15.76 -5.80
CA ASN A 303 8.42 -15.30 -5.23
C ASN A 303 9.64 -16.16 -5.60
N GLY A 304 9.63 -16.84 -6.74
CA GLY A 304 10.74 -17.67 -7.18
C GLY A 304 11.01 -18.93 -6.34
N LYS A 305 10.12 -19.28 -5.41
CA LYS A 305 10.29 -20.45 -4.53
C LYS A 305 9.40 -21.63 -4.95
N ASN A 306 9.86 -22.83 -4.65
CA ASN A 306 9.08 -24.05 -4.86
C ASN A 306 8.04 -24.26 -3.73
N ASP A 307 7.25 -25.34 -3.83
CA ASP A 307 6.24 -25.73 -2.81
C ASP A 307 6.82 -26.00 -1.42
N PHE A 308 8.13 -26.20 -1.31
CA PHE A 308 8.83 -26.42 -0.04
C PHE A 308 9.49 -25.16 0.51
N GLY A 309 9.29 -23.98 -0.15
CA GLY A 309 9.87 -22.70 0.25
C GLY A 309 11.35 -22.51 -0.11
N HIS A 310 11.94 -23.41 -0.92
CA HIS A 310 13.32 -23.28 -1.37
C HIS A 310 13.39 -22.41 -2.62
N ASP A 311 14.41 -21.56 -2.69
CA ASP A 311 14.70 -20.74 -3.85
C ASP A 311 15.03 -21.62 -5.05
N LEU A 312 14.46 -21.23 -6.19
CA LEU A 312 14.75 -21.87 -7.47
C LEU A 312 15.89 -21.13 -8.18
N SER A 313 16.59 -21.85 -9.04
CA SER A 313 17.68 -21.27 -9.84
C SER A 313 17.13 -20.28 -10.89
N THR A 314 17.92 -19.25 -11.21
CA THR A 314 17.64 -18.38 -12.36
C THR A 314 17.44 -19.20 -13.62
N GLY A 315 16.38 -18.93 -14.36
CA GLY A 315 16.05 -19.69 -15.55
C GLY A 315 14.67 -19.36 -16.11
N ILE A 316 14.27 -20.14 -17.09
CA ILE A 316 12.96 -20.02 -17.73
C ILE A 316 11.97 -20.92 -17.00
N TYR A 317 10.85 -20.33 -16.61
CA TYR A 317 9.69 -21.01 -16.06
C TYR A 317 8.44 -20.67 -16.87
N PHE A 318 7.36 -21.38 -16.61
CA PHE A 318 6.05 -21.07 -17.19
C PHE A 318 5.00 -21.11 -16.09
N CYS A 319 4.19 -20.07 -16.02
CA CYS A 319 2.93 -20.15 -15.30
C CYS A 319 1.90 -20.84 -16.19
N ARG A 320 1.27 -21.88 -15.70
CA ARG A 320 0.28 -22.68 -16.42
C ARG A 320 -1.04 -22.61 -15.69
N LEU A 321 -2.07 -22.12 -16.38
CA LEU A 321 -3.47 -22.14 -15.94
C LEU A 321 -4.18 -23.31 -16.61
N LYS A 322 -4.66 -24.24 -15.81
CA LYS A 322 -5.38 -25.44 -16.30
C LYS A 322 -6.75 -25.55 -15.66
N SER A 323 -7.78 -25.72 -16.51
CA SER A 323 -9.14 -26.08 -16.17
C SER A 323 -9.59 -27.24 -17.07
N GLU A 324 -10.83 -27.73 -16.92
CA GLU A 324 -11.31 -28.91 -17.68
C GLU A 324 -11.13 -28.79 -19.20
N ASN A 325 -11.25 -27.59 -19.76
CA ASN A 325 -11.19 -27.35 -21.20
C ASN A 325 -10.10 -26.35 -21.64
N ILE A 326 -9.22 -25.89 -20.70
CA ILE A 326 -8.25 -24.83 -20.95
C ILE A 326 -6.88 -25.22 -20.42
N ASP A 327 -5.88 -24.95 -21.25
CA ASP A 327 -4.48 -25.15 -20.94
C ASP A 327 -3.67 -23.98 -21.53
N ASN A 328 -3.58 -22.89 -20.75
CA ASN A 328 -2.87 -21.67 -21.11
C ASN A 328 -1.56 -21.55 -20.33
N SER A 329 -0.54 -21.01 -20.95
CA SER A 329 0.74 -20.76 -20.26
C SER A 329 1.37 -19.44 -20.67
N ILE A 330 2.03 -18.78 -19.70
CA ILE A 330 2.83 -17.57 -19.91
C ILE A 330 4.27 -17.84 -19.45
N LYS A 331 5.23 -17.35 -20.23
CA LYS A 331 6.66 -17.52 -19.94
C LYS A 331 7.10 -16.54 -18.86
N LEU A 332 7.90 -17.01 -17.91
CA LEU A 332 8.56 -16.25 -16.86
C LEU A 332 10.07 -16.36 -17.03
N LEU A 333 10.78 -15.23 -16.88
CA LEU A 333 12.23 -15.11 -17.13
C LEU A 333 12.96 -14.67 -15.87
#